data_bb6f9d9e74e9b217f42ebe6025fd64bd
#
_entry.id   bb6f9d9e74e9b217f42ebe6025fd64bd
#
_cell.length_a   1.000
_cell.length_b   1.000
_cell.length_c   1.000
_cell.angle_alpha   90.00
_cell.angle_beta   90.00
_cell.angle_gamma   90.00
#
_symmetry.space_group_name_H-M   'P 1'
#
loop_
_entity.id
_entity.type
_entity.pdbx_description
1 polymer ?
#
loop_
_entity_poly.entity_id
_entity_poly.type
_entity_poly.pdbx_seq_one_letter_code
_entity_poly.pdbx_strand_id
1 'polypeptide(L)'
;MGGPRLQEAGSSALYDLTDHAVVGIFEVLRNLNFFRRLMKKTVNWIRENQPKVVMLVDYPGFNLRLANALKDEGISRKGGGQVRVLQYVSPQLWAWKPQRRFLMERVLDGLGVLFPFEVKCYADVDLPVSFVGHPFVSQNYELPVRYLEDGPLLLLPGSRVQPVERILPPFLDAFEALSEDYPNLRAQIPVPDERLRKLVGSIVGRCPCADRVEVVEATEGLSARAALMSSGTMS
;
A
#
# COMPACT_ATOMS: atom_id res chain seq x y z
N MET A 1 -2.50 -12.04 -10.42
CA MET A 1 -2.28 -10.64 -10.80
C MET A 1 -1.44 -10.01 -9.72
N GLY A 2 -0.41 -9.27 -10.06
CA GLY A 2 0.52 -8.65 -9.10
C GLY A 2 1.63 -7.95 -9.85
N GLY A 3 2.51 -7.27 -9.11
CA GLY A 3 3.65 -6.55 -9.67
C GLY A 3 4.89 -7.42 -9.88
N PRO A 4 6.01 -6.80 -10.34
CA PRO A 4 7.26 -7.48 -10.69
C PRO A 4 7.81 -8.36 -9.57
N ARG A 5 7.74 -7.93 -8.32
CA ARG A 5 8.22 -8.70 -7.16
C ARG A 5 7.52 -10.05 -6.97
N LEU A 6 6.25 -10.14 -7.38
CA LEU A 6 5.54 -11.41 -7.34
C LEU A 6 6.04 -12.36 -8.42
N GLN A 7 6.47 -11.82 -9.57
CA GLN A 7 7.09 -12.58 -10.64
C GLN A 7 8.49 -13.06 -10.25
N GLU A 8 9.30 -12.21 -9.61
CA GLU A 8 10.60 -12.56 -9.04
C GLU A 8 10.49 -13.68 -7.99
N ALA A 9 9.39 -13.70 -7.23
CA ALA A 9 9.05 -14.78 -6.30
C ALA A 9 8.57 -16.08 -7.00
N GLY A 10 8.64 -16.17 -8.34
CA GLY A 10 8.33 -17.38 -9.11
C GLY A 10 6.86 -17.54 -9.51
N SER A 11 6.01 -16.53 -9.34
CA SER A 11 4.63 -16.61 -9.82
C SER A 11 4.47 -16.04 -11.23
N SER A 12 3.69 -16.70 -12.10
CA SER A 12 3.32 -16.16 -13.40
C SER A 12 2.23 -15.07 -13.23
N ALA A 13 2.46 -13.87 -13.78
CA ALA A 13 1.49 -12.80 -13.76
C ALA A 13 0.58 -12.86 -14.99
N LEU A 14 -0.73 -13.02 -14.78
CA LEU A 14 -1.75 -12.84 -15.81
C LEU A 14 -1.87 -11.38 -16.25
N TYR A 15 -1.57 -10.45 -15.35
CA TYR A 15 -1.63 -9.01 -15.56
C TYR A 15 -0.83 -8.28 -14.48
N ASP A 16 -0.03 -7.30 -14.88
CA ASP A 16 0.65 -6.38 -13.97
C ASP A 16 -0.29 -5.21 -13.64
N LEU A 17 -0.58 -5.04 -12.34
CA LEU A 17 -1.44 -3.96 -11.84
C LEU A 17 -0.66 -2.74 -11.38
N THR A 18 0.67 -2.83 -11.30
CA THR A 18 1.49 -1.74 -10.75
C THR A 18 1.51 -0.51 -11.65
N ASP A 19 1.46 -0.71 -12.98
CA ASP A 19 1.36 0.38 -13.95
C ASP A 19 0.05 1.18 -13.85
N HIS A 20 -0.98 0.60 -13.21
CA HIS A 20 -2.30 1.22 -13.01
C HIS A 20 -2.62 1.54 -11.55
N ALA A 21 -1.64 1.39 -10.64
CA ALA A 21 -1.80 1.71 -9.21
C ALA A 21 -1.86 3.23 -8.92
N VAL A 22 -1.97 4.05 -9.95
CA VAL A 22 -2.20 5.49 -9.85
C VAL A 22 -3.70 5.73 -9.63
N VAL A 23 -4.13 5.87 -8.38
CA VAL A 23 -5.56 6.01 -8.08
C VAL A 23 -5.87 7.32 -7.38
N GLY A 24 -6.14 8.34 -8.18
CA GLY A 24 -7.04 9.42 -7.79
C GLY A 24 -8.49 9.06 -8.14
N ILE A 25 -9.48 9.59 -7.43
CA ILE A 25 -10.92 9.34 -7.70
C ILE A 25 -11.28 9.63 -9.16
N PHE A 26 -10.69 10.61 -9.79
CA PHE A 26 -10.88 10.96 -11.20
C PHE A 26 -10.29 9.94 -12.18
N GLU A 27 -9.17 9.28 -11.84
CA GLU A 27 -8.57 8.25 -12.68
C GLU A 27 -9.35 6.93 -12.62
N VAL A 28 -9.99 6.62 -11.48
CA VAL A 28 -10.92 5.48 -11.38
C VAL A 28 -12.11 5.63 -12.32
N LEU A 29 -12.69 6.84 -12.42
CA LEU A 29 -13.79 7.13 -13.35
C LEU A 29 -13.36 7.02 -14.81
N ARG A 30 -12.15 7.45 -15.12
CA ARG A 30 -11.56 7.38 -16.47
C ARG A 30 -11.23 5.94 -16.89
N ASN A 31 -10.97 5.06 -15.93
CA ASN A 31 -10.56 3.67 -16.14
C ASN A 31 -11.65 2.62 -15.82
N LEU A 32 -12.91 3.02 -15.62
CA LEU A 32 -14.02 2.08 -15.31
C LEU A 32 -14.12 0.92 -16.30
N ASN A 33 -13.97 1.20 -17.61
CA ASN A 33 -14.01 0.18 -18.65
C ASN A 33 -12.81 -0.79 -18.57
N PHE A 34 -11.64 -0.30 -18.16
CA PHE A 34 -10.47 -1.12 -17.90
C PHE A 34 -10.73 -2.08 -16.74
N PHE A 35 -11.17 -1.56 -15.58
CA PHE A 35 -11.47 -2.38 -14.40
C PHE A 35 -12.60 -3.39 -14.66
N ARG A 36 -13.62 -3.02 -15.45
CA ARG A 36 -14.67 -3.97 -15.85
C ARG A 36 -14.13 -5.10 -16.72
N ARG A 37 -13.26 -4.79 -17.70
CA ARG A 37 -12.60 -5.81 -18.54
C ARG A 37 -11.69 -6.71 -17.74
N LEU A 38 -10.89 -6.13 -16.84
CA LEU A 38 -10.02 -6.87 -15.94
C LEU A 38 -10.81 -7.83 -15.04
N MET A 39 -11.90 -7.33 -14.43
CA MET A 39 -12.82 -8.14 -13.62
C MET A 39 -13.35 -9.33 -14.42
N LYS A 40 -13.90 -9.08 -15.61
CA LYS A 40 -14.44 -10.14 -16.49
C LYS A 40 -13.36 -11.17 -16.87
N LYS A 41 -12.16 -10.70 -17.25
CA LYS A 41 -11.03 -11.57 -17.58
C LYS A 41 -10.60 -12.45 -16.38
N THR A 42 -10.56 -11.86 -15.18
CA THR A 42 -10.19 -12.59 -13.96
C THR A 42 -11.23 -13.64 -13.58
N VAL A 43 -12.52 -13.28 -13.60
CA VAL A 43 -13.62 -14.21 -13.31
C VAL A 43 -13.63 -15.37 -14.31
N ASN A 44 -13.47 -15.09 -15.61
CA ASN A 44 -13.41 -16.12 -16.63
C ASN A 44 -12.23 -17.06 -16.43
N TRP A 45 -11.04 -16.52 -16.14
CA TRP A 45 -9.87 -17.35 -15.88
C TRP A 45 -10.07 -18.27 -14.66
N ILE A 46 -10.66 -17.75 -13.56
CA ILE A 46 -10.94 -18.53 -12.36
C ILE A 46 -11.99 -19.64 -12.68
N ARG A 47 -13.00 -19.32 -13.48
CA ARG A 47 -14.02 -20.28 -13.91
C ARG A 47 -13.42 -21.42 -14.74
N GLU A 48 -12.54 -21.11 -15.67
CA GLU A 48 -11.90 -22.08 -16.58
C GLU A 48 -10.87 -22.96 -15.86
N ASN A 49 -10.09 -22.37 -14.96
CA ASN A 49 -8.97 -23.07 -14.31
C ASN A 49 -9.32 -23.69 -12.94
N GLN A 50 -10.45 -23.32 -12.34
CA GLN A 50 -10.95 -23.85 -11.05
C GLN A 50 -9.85 -23.98 -9.98
N PRO A 51 -9.10 -22.91 -9.64
CA PRO A 51 -8.08 -23.01 -8.62
C PRO A 51 -8.69 -23.41 -7.26
N LYS A 52 -7.97 -24.19 -6.48
CA LYS A 52 -8.45 -24.60 -5.14
C LYS A 52 -8.67 -23.39 -4.22
N VAL A 53 -7.84 -22.36 -4.38
CA VAL A 53 -7.85 -21.15 -3.55
C VAL A 53 -7.57 -19.93 -4.41
N VAL A 54 -8.35 -18.86 -4.19
CA VAL A 54 -8.08 -17.51 -4.64
C VAL A 54 -7.69 -16.67 -3.42
N MET A 55 -6.42 -16.24 -3.35
CA MET A 55 -5.94 -15.35 -2.31
C MET A 55 -6.02 -13.90 -2.81
N LEU A 56 -6.89 -13.12 -2.20
CA LEU A 56 -7.02 -11.68 -2.43
C LEU A 56 -6.08 -10.96 -1.46
N VAL A 57 -5.29 -10.01 -1.98
CA VAL A 57 -4.34 -9.27 -1.15
C VAL A 57 -4.69 -7.79 -1.19
N ASP A 58 -4.95 -7.19 0.00
CA ASP A 58 -5.31 -5.78 0.14
C ASP A 58 -6.39 -5.31 -0.85
N TYR A 59 -6.36 -4.06 -1.31
CA TYR A 59 -7.19 -3.44 -2.36
C TYR A 59 -8.68 -3.82 -2.29
N PRO A 60 -9.37 -3.54 -1.19
CA PRO A 60 -10.73 -4.03 -0.93
C PRO A 60 -11.76 -3.54 -1.96
N GLY A 61 -11.50 -2.41 -2.61
CA GLY A 61 -12.39 -1.85 -3.63
C GLY A 61 -12.59 -2.75 -4.84
N PHE A 62 -11.54 -3.43 -5.30
CA PHE A 62 -11.60 -4.38 -6.41
C PHE A 62 -11.86 -5.80 -5.89
N ASN A 63 -11.11 -6.21 -4.88
CA ASN A 63 -11.09 -7.59 -4.38
C ASN A 63 -12.45 -8.05 -3.84
N LEU A 64 -13.17 -7.23 -3.08
CA LEU A 64 -14.49 -7.60 -2.58
C LEU A 64 -15.54 -7.65 -3.70
N ARG A 65 -15.40 -6.85 -4.76
CA ARG A 65 -16.26 -6.97 -5.95
C ARG A 65 -15.95 -8.25 -6.73
N LEU A 66 -14.68 -8.64 -6.82
CA LEU A 66 -14.28 -9.92 -7.42
C LEU A 66 -14.85 -11.09 -6.64
N ALA A 67 -14.69 -11.09 -5.31
CA ALA A 67 -15.25 -12.12 -4.44
C ALA A 67 -16.78 -12.22 -4.58
N ASN A 68 -17.48 -11.09 -4.65
CA ASN A 68 -18.92 -11.07 -4.86
C ASN A 68 -19.29 -11.64 -6.24
N ALA A 69 -18.59 -11.27 -7.32
CA ALA A 69 -18.84 -11.82 -8.64
C ALA A 69 -18.62 -13.35 -8.69
N LEU A 70 -17.56 -13.86 -8.05
CA LEU A 70 -17.32 -15.30 -7.95
C LEU A 70 -18.44 -16.02 -7.19
N LYS A 71 -19.00 -15.38 -6.17
CA LYS A 71 -20.16 -15.91 -5.45
C LYS A 71 -21.41 -15.93 -6.31
N ASP A 72 -21.75 -14.79 -6.93
CA ASP A 72 -22.98 -14.61 -7.73
C ASP A 72 -23.02 -15.55 -8.94
N GLU A 73 -21.83 -15.90 -9.47
CA GLU A 73 -21.68 -16.85 -10.58
C GLU A 73 -21.52 -18.32 -10.13
N GLY A 74 -21.69 -18.62 -8.85
CA GLY A 74 -21.60 -19.99 -8.33
C GLY A 74 -20.20 -20.62 -8.35
N ILE A 75 -19.13 -19.81 -8.52
CA ILE A 75 -17.75 -20.30 -8.63
C ILE A 75 -17.14 -20.53 -7.25
N SER A 76 -17.32 -19.56 -6.34
CA SER A 76 -16.79 -19.66 -4.98
C SER A 76 -17.64 -20.56 -4.09
N ARG A 77 -17.05 -21.05 -2.99
CA ARG A 77 -17.78 -21.86 -1.98
C ARG A 77 -19.00 -21.13 -1.41
N LYS A 78 -18.88 -19.84 -1.16
CA LYS A 78 -20.01 -19.01 -0.68
C LYS A 78 -21.12 -18.87 -1.74
N GLY A 79 -20.87 -19.22 -2.99
CA GLY A 79 -21.84 -19.29 -4.07
C GLY A 79 -22.27 -20.72 -4.44
N GLY A 80 -21.80 -21.75 -3.72
CA GLY A 80 -22.10 -23.17 -4.01
C GLY A 80 -21.06 -23.88 -4.89
N GLY A 81 -20.00 -23.19 -5.32
CA GLY A 81 -18.88 -23.75 -6.09
C GLY A 81 -17.80 -24.39 -5.22
N GLN A 82 -16.61 -24.61 -5.80
CA GLN A 82 -15.50 -25.29 -5.14
C GLN A 82 -14.34 -24.37 -4.74
N VAL A 83 -14.25 -23.19 -5.32
CA VAL A 83 -13.13 -22.25 -5.12
C VAL A 83 -13.22 -21.57 -3.77
N ARG A 84 -12.20 -21.75 -2.92
CA ARG A 84 -12.08 -20.97 -1.67
C ARG A 84 -11.59 -19.58 -1.97
N VAL A 85 -12.21 -18.57 -1.37
CA VAL A 85 -11.80 -17.16 -1.49
C VAL A 85 -11.34 -16.66 -0.14
N LEU A 86 -10.04 -16.39 -0.03
CA LEU A 86 -9.41 -15.85 1.16
C LEU A 86 -8.95 -14.41 0.91
N GLN A 87 -9.00 -13.59 1.94
CA GLN A 87 -8.45 -12.23 1.92
C GLN A 87 -7.27 -12.15 2.89
N TYR A 88 -6.15 -11.62 2.43
CA TYR A 88 -5.02 -11.20 3.25
C TYR A 88 -4.98 -9.66 3.28
N VAL A 89 -4.77 -9.08 4.42
CA VAL A 89 -4.91 -7.66 4.75
C VAL A 89 -6.37 -7.21 4.82
N SER A 90 -6.83 -6.93 6.03
CA SER A 90 -8.14 -6.37 6.31
C SER A 90 -8.25 -4.94 5.80
N PRO A 91 -9.39 -4.52 5.22
CA PRO A 91 -9.69 -3.11 5.15
C PRO A 91 -9.79 -2.51 6.57
N GLN A 92 -9.36 -1.27 6.74
CA GLN A 92 -9.33 -0.59 8.05
C GLN A 92 -10.75 -0.29 8.57
N LEU A 93 -11.51 -1.34 8.95
CA LEU A 93 -12.89 -1.23 9.42
C LEU A 93 -13.03 -0.42 10.70
N TRP A 94 -12.00 -0.39 11.51
CA TRP A 94 -11.91 0.42 12.73
C TRP A 94 -11.89 1.92 12.44
N ALA A 95 -11.50 2.34 11.25
CA ALA A 95 -11.44 3.75 10.83
C ALA A 95 -12.56 4.13 9.85
N TRP A 96 -12.99 3.21 8.98
CA TRP A 96 -13.91 3.55 7.90
C TRP A 96 -14.72 2.36 7.38
N LYS A 97 -16.02 2.60 7.16
CA LYS A 97 -16.98 1.64 6.58
C LYS A 97 -17.01 0.28 7.30
N PRO A 98 -17.30 0.25 8.60
CA PRO A 98 -17.36 -0.99 9.38
C PRO A 98 -18.36 -2.01 8.82
N GLN A 99 -19.42 -1.54 8.11
CA GLN A 99 -20.44 -2.43 7.51
C GLN A 99 -19.89 -3.36 6.42
N ARG A 100 -18.66 -3.11 5.92
CA ARG A 100 -18.02 -4.02 4.95
C ARG A 100 -17.85 -5.44 5.48
N ARG A 101 -17.75 -5.64 6.79
CA ARG A 101 -17.64 -6.98 7.40
C ARG A 101 -18.78 -7.90 7.02
N PHE A 102 -20.02 -7.37 6.88
CA PHE A 102 -21.18 -8.17 6.46
C PHE A 102 -21.11 -8.62 5.00
N LEU A 103 -20.49 -7.81 4.12
CA LEU A 103 -20.21 -8.25 2.77
C LEU A 103 -19.09 -9.30 2.77
N MET A 104 -18.04 -9.07 3.56
CA MET A 104 -16.88 -9.99 3.66
C MET A 104 -17.32 -11.37 4.16
N GLU A 105 -18.16 -11.44 5.18
CA GLU A 105 -18.77 -12.69 5.66
C GLU A 105 -19.48 -13.47 4.54
N ARG A 106 -20.22 -12.78 3.69
CA ARG A 106 -21.00 -13.39 2.61
C ARG A 106 -20.17 -13.87 1.43
N VAL A 107 -18.96 -13.34 1.23
CA VAL A 107 -18.16 -13.58 0.01
C VAL A 107 -16.81 -14.22 0.25
N LEU A 108 -16.32 -14.26 1.51
CA LEU A 108 -15.02 -14.79 1.87
C LEU A 108 -15.15 -16.05 2.72
N ASP A 109 -14.22 -16.98 2.54
CA ASP A 109 -14.08 -18.18 3.35
C ASP A 109 -13.08 -18.01 4.51
N GLY A 110 -12.37 -16.90 4.56
CA GLY A 110 -11.45 -16.55 5.64
C GLY A 110 -10.70 -15.25 5.38
N LEU A 111 -10.20 -14.67 6.47
CA LEU A 111 -9.49 -13.38 6.48
C LEU A 111 -8.24 -13.46 7.35
N GLY A 112 -7.10 -13.08 6.81
CA GLY A 112 -5.87 -12.81 7.55
C GLY A 112 -5.72 -11.32 7.86
N VAL A 113 -5.60 -10.95 9.13
CA VAL A 113 -5.44 -9.57 9.57
C VAL A 113 -4.03 -9.30 10.09
N LEU A 114 -3.54 -8.06 9.90
CA LEU A 114 -2.18 -7.66 10.24
C LEU A 114 -2.00 -7.25 11.70
N PHE A 115 -3.07 -6.79 12.36
CA PHE A 115 -3.03 -6.31 13.73
C PHE A 115 -3.97 -7.10 14.63
N PRO A 116 -3.58 -7.41 15.89
CA PRO A 116 -4.39 -8.24 16.79
C PRO A 116 -5.78 -7.64 17.08
N PHE A 117 -5.86 -6.31 17.17
CA PHE A 117 -7.12 -5.61 17.46
C PHE A 117 -8.15 -5.71 16.32
N GLU A 118 -7.70 -5.95 15.08
CA GLU A 118 -8.60 -6.07 13.92
C GLU A 118 -9.53 -7.28 14.01
N VAL A 119 -9.12 -8.36 14.70
CA VAL A 119 -9.96 -9.54 14.92
C VAL A 119 -11.29 -9.14 15.58
N LYS A 120 -11.25 -8.19 16.52
CA LYS A 120 -12.45 -7.71 17.24
C LYS A 120 -13.44 -6.97 16.32
N CYS A 121 -12.98 -6.44 15.18
CA CYS A 121 -13.83 -5.75 14.21
C CYS A 121 -14.80 -6.72 13.49
N TYR A 122 -14.63 -8.00 13.67
CA TYR A 122 -15.40 -9.08 13.03
C TYR A 122 -16.12 -9.98 14.04
N ALA A 123 -16.19 -9.58 15.31
CA ALA A 123 -16.75 -10.41 16.38
C ALA A 123 -18.26 -10.72 16.25
N ASP A 124 -18.97 -9.93 15.44
CA ASP A 124 -20.42 -10.03 15.21
C ASP A 124 -20.79 -10.68 13.86
N VAL A 125 -19.82 -11.31 13.16
CA VAL A 125 -20.02 -12.00 11.89
C VAL A 125 -19.41 -13.40 11.90
N ASP A 126 -19.97 -14.31 11.14
CA ASP A 126 -19.48 -15.70 10.98
C ASP A 126 -18.45 -15.77 9.84
N LEU A 127 -17.36 -15.03 10.01
CA LEU A 127 -16.20 -15.06 9.11
C LEU A 127 -14.98 -15.56 9.90
N PRO A 128 -14.32 -16.66 9.51
CA PRO A 128 -13.06 -17.06 10.10
C PRO A 128 -11.98 -15.99 9.93
N VAL A 129 -11.56 -15.36 11.02
CA VAL A 129 -10.55 -14.29 11.04
C VAL A 129 -9.37 -14.72 11.88
N SER A 130 -8.17 -14.64 11.31
CA SER A 130 -6.92 -15.00 11.98
C SER A 130 -5.95 -13.82 11.98
N PHE A 131 -5.37 -13.52 13.13
CA PHE A 131 -4.21 -12.65 13.22
C PHE A 131 -3.00 -13.38 12.64
N VAL A 132 -2.41 -12.83 11.59
CA VAL A 132 -1.28 -13.43 10.87
C VAL A 132 0.02 -12.62 11.01
N GLY A 133 -0.05 -11.45 11.64
CA GLY A 133 1.09 -10.56 11.85
C GLY A 133 1.42 -9.67 10.63
N HIS A 134 2.19 -8.64 10.91
CA HIS A 134 2.67 -7.73 9.87
C HIS A 134 4.03 -8.23 9.33
N PRO A 135 4.27 -8.22 8.01
CA PRO A 135 5.52 -8.73 7.43
C PRO A 135 6.80 -8.12 8.03
N PHE A 136 6.74 -6.83 8.40
CA PHE A 136 7.90 -6.10 8.95
C PHE A 136 8.24 -6.44 10.42
N VAL A 137 7.40 -7.22 11.11
CA VAL A 137 7.69 -7.71 12.47
C VAL A 137 7.93 -9.22 12.49
N SER A 138 8.17 -9.83 11.34
CA SER A 138 8.56 -11.24 11.25
C SER A 138 9.95 -11.43 11.89
N GLN A 139 10.16 -12.56 12.55
CA GLN A 139 11.44 -12.90 13.18
C GLN A 139 12.63 -12.92 12.20
N ASN A 140 12.35 -13.11 10.92
CA ASN A 140 13.34 -13.16 9.86
C ASN A 140 13.49 -11.80 9.12
N TYR A 141 12.81 -10.74 9.60
CA TYR A 141 12.94 -9.42 8.98
C TYR A 141 14.11 -8.69 9.64
N GLU A 142 15.19 -8.57 8.92
CA GLU A 142 16.32 -7.74 9.31
C GLU A 142 16.02 -6.28 8.97
N LEU A 143 16.12 -5.42 9.98
CA LEU A 143 16.02 -3.97 9.76
C LEU A 143 17.19 -3.53 8.88
N PRO A 144 16.94 -2.95 7.69
CA PRO A 144 18.00 -2.61 6.75
C PRO A 144 18.89 -1.45 7.21
N VAL A 145 18.56 -0.84 8.34
CA VAL A 145 19.25 0.36 8.86
C VAL A 145 19.21 0.44 10.38
N ARG A 146 20.22 1.14 10.93
CA ARG A 146 20.27 1.52 12.33
C ARG A 146 19.89 2.98 12.50
N TYR A 147 19.31 3.30 13.63
CA TYR A 147 19.08 4.66 14.09
C TYR A 147 20.42 5.40 14.22
N LEU A 148 20.46 6.64 13.73
CA LEU A 148 21.59 7.56 13.86
C LEU A 148 21.08 8.84 14.54
N GLU A 149 21.66 9.16 15.69
CA GLU A 149 21.29 10.30 16.53
C GLU A 149 21.49 11.64 15.78
N ASP A 150 22.58 11.74 15.01
CA ASP A 150 22.93 12.90 14.19
C ASP A 150 22.52 12.76 12.71
N GLY A 151 21.56 11.89 12.43
CA GLY A 151 21.08 11.67 11.06
C GLY A 151 20.25 12.84 10.52
N PRO A 152 20.10 12.96 9.18
CA PRO A 152 19.27 14.00 8.58
C PRO A 152 17.80 13.82 8.92
N LEU A 153 17.07 14.93 9.00
CA LEU A 153 15.60 14.89 9.14
C LEU A 153 14.97 14.27 7.89
N LEU A 154 14.09 13.29 8.08
CA LEU A 154 13.42 12.63 6.99
C LEU A 154 12.08 13.31 6.69
N LEU A 155 11.92 13.83 5.48
CA LEU A 155 10.67 14.40 5.00
C LEU A 155 9.95 13.39 4.09
N LEU A 156 8.76 12.93 4.49
CA LEU A 156 7.98 11.92 3.77
C LEU A 156 6.68 12.52 3.21
N PRO A 157 6.72 13.32 2.14
CA PRO A 157 5.53 13.97 1.58
C PRO A 157 4.59 12.99 0.86
N GLY A 158 5.03 11.76 0.66
CA GLY A 158 4.29 10.71 -0.02
C GLY A 158 4.95 10.22 -1.31
N SER A 159 4.39 9.15 -1.87
CA SER A 159 4.91 8.45 -3.05
C SER A 159 4.12 8.73 -4.34
N ARG A 160 3.30 9.79 -4.39
CA ARG A 160 2.44 10.15 -5.52
C ARG A 160 2.45 11.67 -5.74
N VAL A 161 2.20 12.09 -6.99
CA VAL A 161 2.25 13.50 -7.40
C VAL A 161 1.38 14.40 -6.51
N GLN A 162 0.08 14.12 -6.37
CA GLN A 162 -0.84 14.97 -5.61
C GLN A 162 -0.48 15.14 -4.12
N PRO A 163 -0.17 14.05 -3.36
CA PRO A 163 0.35 14.20 -2.00
C PRO A 163 1.62 15.04 -1.95
N VAL A 164 2.58 14.80 -2.83
CA VAL A 164 3.84 15.56 -2.86
C VAL A 164 3.59 17.05 -3.08
N GLU A 165 2.80 17.42 -4.07
CA GLU A 165 2.47 18.82 -4.37
C GLU A 165 1.80 19.55 -3.20
N ARG A 166 1.02 18.84 -2.37
CA ARG A 166 0.27 19.43 -1.25
C ARG A 166 1.04 19.44 0.06
N ILE A 167 1.86 18.40 0.31
CA ILE A 167 2.46 18.16 1.64
C ILE A 167 3.91 18.67 1.67
N LEU A 168 4.63 18.58 0.56
CA LEU A 168 6.04 18.97 0.56
C LEU A 168 6.26 20.48 0.85
N PRO A 169 5.51 21.43 0.28
CA PRO A 169 5.71 22.84 0.59
C PRO A 169 5.66 23.16 2.09
N PRO A 170 4.58 22.82 2.84
CA PRO A 170 4.54 23.08 4.28
C PRO A 170 5.60 22.29 5.07
N PHE A 171 6.11 21.16 4.57
CA PHE A 171 7.24 20.47 5.19
C PHE A 171 8.54 21.25 5.04
N LEU A 172 8.76 21.86 3.89
CA LEU A 172 9.93 22.72 3.65
C LEU A 172 9.87 24.01 4.46
N ASP A 173 8.69 24.62 4.58
CA ASP A 173 8.49 25.82 5.42
C ASP A 173 8.80 25.49 6.90
N ALA A 174 8.34 24.33 7.39
CA ALA A 174 8.65 23.88 8.75
C ALA A 174 10.13 23.55 8.93
N PHE A 175 10.77 22.94 7.93
CA PHE A 175 12.20 22.65 7.95
C PHE A 175 13.04 23.92 7.95
N GLU A 176 12.66 24.94 7.17
CA GLU A 176 13.31 26.24 7.15
C GLU A 176 13.27 26.91 8.54
N ALA A 177 12.09 26.93 9.17
CA ALA A 177 11.94 27.49 10.52
C ALA A 177 12.80 26.73 11.55
N LEU A 178 12.84 25.39 11.50
CA LEU A 178 13.72 24.60 12.36
C LEU A 178 15.20 24.87 12.12
N SER A 179 15.56 25.19 10.90
CA SER A 179 16.96 25.45 10.53
C SER A 179 17.53 26.72 11.12
N GLU A 180 16.68 27.65 11.58
CA GLU A 180 17.10 28.85 12.32
C GLU A 180 17.68 28.48 13.68
N ASP A 181 17.02 27.53 14.38
CA ASP A 181 17.46 27.04 15.69
C ASP A 181 18.56 25.98 15.57
N TYR A 182 18.58 25.23 14.45
CA TYR A 182 19.54 24.14 14.22
C TYR A 182 20.31 24.34 12.90
N PRO A 183 21.36 25.18 12.87
CA PRO A 183 22.06 25.57 11.62
C PRO A 183 22.70 24.40 10.86
N ASN A 184 23.04 23.31 11.55
CA ASN A 184 23.63 22.10 10.95
C ASN A 184 22.60 21.08 10.49
N LEU A 185 21.29 21.31 10.73
CA LEU A 185 20.24 20.41 10.36
C LEU A 185 20.18 20.23 8.84
N ARG A 186 20.15 18.98 8.40
CA ARG A 186 19.94 18.58 7.01
C ARG A 186 18.67 17.76 6.89
N ALA A 187 18.07 17.75 5.71
CA ALA A 187 16.90 16.93 5.43
C ALA A 187 17.13 16.02 4.24
N GLN A 188 16.45 14.87 4.24
CA GLN A 188 16.38 13.95 3.09
C GLN A 188 14.95 13.68 2.68
N ILE A 189 14.73 13.62 1.36
CA ILE A 189 13.42 13.28 0.77
C ILE A 189 13.62 12.06 -0.12
N PRO A 190 13.21 10.86 0.30
CA PRO A 190 13.26 9.68 -0.55
C PRO A 190 12.14 9.71 -1.58
N VAL A 191 12.48 9.43 -2.84
CA VAL A 191 11.55 9.36 -3.96
C VAL A 191 11.62 8.00 -4.64
N PRO A 192 10.48 7.39 -5.05
CA PRO A 192 10.44 6.04 -5.60
C PRO A 192 10.86 5.95 -7.07
N ASP A 193 10.84 7.07 -7.80
CA ASP A 193 11.12 7.10 -9.23
C ASP A 193 11.61 8.48 -9.71
N GLU A 194 12.15 8.50 -10.93
CA GLU A 194 12.69 9.69 -11.56
C GLU A 194 11.62 10.79 -11.83
N ARG A 195 10.37 10.42 -12.05
CA ARG A 195 9.27 11.38 -12.25
C ARG A 195 9.03 12.21 -10.99
N LEU A 196 8.95 11.54 -9.83
CA LEU A 196 8.81 12.21 -8.55
C LEU A 196 10.08 12.94 -8.16
N ARG A 197 11.25 12.42 -8.51
CA ARG A 197 12.53 13.12 -8.30
C ARG A 197 12.54 14.49 -8.96
N LYS A 198 12.12 14.58 -10.23
CA LYS A 198 12.02 15.88 -10.95
C LYS A 198 11.02 16.82 -10.30
N LEU A 199 9.84 16.33 -9.91
CA LEU A 199 8.83 17.12 -9.22
C LEU A 199 9.35 17.66 -7.88
N VAL A 200 9.86 16.77 -7.02
CA VAL A 200 10.41 17.14 -5.71
C VAL A 200 11.57 18.13 -5.87
N GLY A 201 12.51 17.86 -6.79
CA GLY A 201 13.63 18.76 -7.07
C GLY A 201 13.17 20.14 -7.52
N SER A 202 12.10 20.23 -8.32
CA SER A 202 11.54 21.53 -8.74
C SER A 202 10.87 22.31 -7.60
N ILE A 203 10.31 21.62 -6.61
CA ILE A 203 9.70 22.24 -5.42
C ILE A 203 10.81 22.68 -4.45
N VAL A 204 11.76 21.79 -4.15
CA VAL A 204 12.90 22.07 -3.27
C VAL A 204 13.74 23.23 -3.79
N GLY A 205 14.01 23.29 -5.10
CA GLY A 205 14.81 24.36 -5.71
C GLY A 205 14.21 25.76 -5.59
N ARG A 206 12.97 25.89 -5.12
CA ARG A 206 12.33 27.19 -4.81
C ARG A 206 12.42 27.58 -3.34
N CYS A 207 12.86 26.63 -2.48
CA CYS A 207 13.00 26.88 -1.05
C CYS A 207 14.35 27.54 -0.75
N PRO A 208 14.42 28.53 0.14
CA PRO A 208 15.68 29.08 0.62
C PRO A 208 16.61 28.05 1.26
N CYS A 209 16.02 26.97 1.79
CA CYS A 209 16.71 25.86 2.45
C CYS A 209 17.22 24.76 1.47
N ALA A 210 17.17 24.95 0.17
CA ALA A 210 17.45 23.95 -0.85
C ALA A 210 18.83 23.28 -0.74
N ASP A 211 19.85 24.03 -0.31
CA ASP A 211 21.23 23.58 -0.11
C ASP A 211 21.38 22.56 1.04
N ARG A 212 20.39 22.49 1.93
CA ARG A 212 20.34 21.57 3.08
C ARG A 212 19.38 20.40 2.88
N VAL A 213 18.69 20.31 1.74
CA VAL A 213 17.72 19.26 1.43
C VAL A 213 18.25 18.36 0.32
N GLU A 214 18.44 17.11 0.61
CA GLU A 214 18.87 16.09 -0.35
C GLU A 214 17.68 15.26 -0.84
N VAL A 215 17.54 15.12 -2.17
CA VAL A 215 16.56 14.23 -2.80
C VAL A 215 17.25 12.92 -3.13
N VAL A 216 16.88 11.85 -2.43
CA VAL A 216 17.49 10.53 -2.58
C VAL A 216 16.57 9.57 -3.33
N GLU A 217 17.12 8.79 -4.24
CA GLU A 217 16.36 7.78 -4.96
C GLU A 217 16.14 6.56 -4.07
N ALA A 218 14.89 6.16 -3.91
CA ALA A 218 14.52 4.98 -3.15
C ALA A 218 14.73 3.72 -4.00
N THR A 219 15.99 3.39 -4.30
CA THR A 219 16.34 2.06 -4.81
C THR A 219 16.22 1.04 -3.69
N GLU A 220 15.74 -0.14 -4.01
CA GLU A 220 15.53 -1.34 -3.18
C GLU A 220 15.93 -1.27 -1.70
N GLY A 221 14.96 -1.02 -0.83
CA GLY A 221 15.19 -0.96 0.63
C GLY A 221 15.70 0.39 1.16
N LEU A 222 16.05 1.35 0.29
CA LEU A 222 16.55 2.66 0.69
C LEU A 222 15.47 3.58 1.27
N SER A 223 14.20 3.40 0.91
CA SER A 223 13.10 4.15 1.52
C SER A 223 12.94 3.83 3.00
N ALA A 224 13.10 2.55 3.36
CA ALA A 224 13.17 2.12 4.76
C ALA A 224 14.49 2.57 5.40
N ARG A 225 15.59 2.59 4.65
CA ARG A 225 16.88 3.09 5.11
C ARG A 225 16.86 4.58 5.46
N ALA A 226 16.34 5.42 4.57
CA ALA A 226 16.22 6.84 4.85
C ALA A 226 15.29 7.10 6.04
N ALA A 227 14.17 6.38 6.15
CA ALA A 227 13.19 6.53 7.23
C ALA A 227 13.76 6.26 8.63
N LEU A 228 14.66 5.32 8.76
CA LEU A 228 15.25 4.95 10.05
C LEU A 228 16.50 5.76 10.41
N MET A 229 17.21 6.29 9.40
CA MET A 229 18.42 7.09 9.61
C MET A 229 18.14 8.50 10.15
N SER A 230 16.92 9.00 10.01
CA SER A 230 16.58 10.39 10.31
C SER A 230 15.70 10.60 11.53
N SER A 231 15.43 9.54 12.31
CA SER A 231 14.52 9.65 13.46
C SER A 231 15.16 10.18 14.74
N GLY A 232 16.38 10.70 14.70
CA GLY A 232 17.16 10.96 15.90
C GLY A 232 17.50 12.38 16.24
N THR A 233 17.23 13.31 15.37
CA THR A 233 17.82 14.66 15.54
C THR A 233 17.03 15.60 16.44
N MET A 234 15.96 15.14 17.10
CA MET A 234 15.18 15.97 18.02
C MET A 234 14.91 15.22 19.33
N SER A 235 15.85 15.22 20.22
CA SER A 235 15.66 14.96 21.64
C SER A 235 15.95 16.24 22.42
#